data_8b1b16fbe2abb8140b4153b1e5e773a6
#
_entry.id   8b1b16fbe2abb8140b4153b1e5e773a6
#
_cell.length_a   1.000
_cell.length_b   1.000
_cell.length_c   1.000
_cell.angle_alpha   90.00
_cell.angle_beta   90.00
_cell.angle_gamma   90.00
#
_symmetry.space_group_name_H-M   'P 1'
#
loop_
_entity.id
_entity.type
_entity.pdbx_description
1 polymer ?
#
loop_
_entity_poly.entity_id
_entity_poly.type
_entity_poly.pdbx_seq_one_letter_code
_entity_poly.pdbx_strand_id
1 'polypeptide(L)'
;MKKTSNIIADKIAHNAKNLSTGIRLYSTQDDVLGEEYFIAVGERSIEADPLLIFIALVMNNNGIRVIVFVGSQAQKTIGAGRIAKEISAQLGGSGGGNDRFGQGGGKLVDSIDKCLKNIEDTIINMSSKNDKKEK
;
A
#
# COMPACT_ATOMS: atom_id res chain seq x y z
N MET A 1 0.57 0.43 23.61
CA MET A 1 0.31 0.71 22.20
C MET A 1 1.41 0.29 21.25
N LYS A 2 2.68 0.56 21.59
CA LYS A 2 3.79 0.11 20.74
C LYS A 2 3.81 -1.42 20.59
N LYS A 3 3.52 -2.17 21.64
CA LYS A 3 3.48 -3.64 21.58
C LYS A 3 2.40 -4.15 20.63
N THR A 4 1.22 -3.54 20.65
CA THR A 4 0.12 -3.94 19.78
C THR A 4 0.47 -3.68 18.31
N SER A 5 1.05 -2.51 18.01
CA SER A 5 1.46 -2.18 16.65
C SER A 5 2.52 -3.15 16.13
N ASN A 6 3.48 -3.56 16.99
CA ASN A 6 4.52 -4.50 16.60
C ASN A 6 3.97 -5.89 16.32
N ILE A 7 3.03 -6.36 17.15
CA ILE A 7 2.38 -7.66 16.94
C ILE A 7 1.62 -7.67 15.61
N ILE A 8 0.91 -6.58 15.32
CA ILE A 8 0.16 -6.46 14.08
C ILE A 8 1.11 -6.39 12.88
N ALA A 9 2.22 -5.66 13.01
CA ALA A 9 3.23 -5.57 11.95
C ALA A 9 3.82 -6.96 11.65
N ASP A 10 4.09 -7.76 12.67
CA ASP A 10 4.59 -9.13 12.49
C ASP A 10 3.57 -9.99 11.77
N LYS A 11 2.29 -9.88 12.11
CA LYS A 11 1.23 -10.62 11.43
C LYS A 11 1.10 -10.20 9.96
N ILE A 12 1.24 -8.92 9.69
CA ILE A 12 1.17 -8.39 8.33
C ILE A 12 2.34 -8.93 7.50
N ALA A 13 3.55 -8.90 8.05
CA ALA A 13 4.72 -9.44 7.37
C ALA A 13 4.55 -10.93 7.08
N HIS A 14 3.97 -11.68 8.03
CA HIS A 14 3.73 -13.10 7.86
C HIS A 14 2.68 -13.41 6.78
N ASN A 15 1.67 -12.55 6.65
CA ASN A 15 0.57 -12.75 5.71
C ASN A 15 0.78 -12.04 4.36
N ALA A 16 1.86 -11.28 4.21
CA ALA A 16 2.13 -10.58 2.97
C ALA A 16 2.39 -11.57 1.84
N LYS A 17 1.89 -11.23 0.66
CA LYS A 17 2.04 -12.08 -0.52
C LYS A 17 3.39 -11.81 -1.19
N ASN A 18 4.10 -12.86 -1.52
CA ASN A 18 5.36 -12.75 -2.26
C ASN A 18 5.08 -12.60 -3.74
N LEU A 19 5.60 -11.54 -4.34
CA LEU A 19 5.47 -11.30 -5.77
C LEU A 19 6.67 -11.87 -6.51
N SER A 20 6.52 -12.09 -7.80
CA SER A 20 7.59 -12.65 -8.64
C SER A 20 8.84 -11.78 -8.68
N THR A 21 8.70 -10.49 -8.36
CA THR A 21 9.80 -9.53 -8.32
C THR A 21 10.61 -9.57 -7.03
N GLY A 22 10.23 -10.41 -6.07
CA GLY A 22 10.85 -10.46 -4.75
C GLY A 22 10.23 -9.51 -3.75
N ILE A 23 9.37 -8.63 -4.19
CA ILE A 23 8.65 -7.69 -3.32
C ILE A 23 7.50 -8.43 -2.64
N ARG A 24 7.20 -8.03 -1.41
CA ARG A 24 6.08 -8.58 -0.65
C ARG A 24 4.97 -7.55 -0.58
N LEU A 25 3.74 -7.98 -0.79
CA LEU A 25 2.59 -7.08 -0.84
C LEU A 25 1.56 -7.46 0.20
N TYR A 26 1.17 -6.47 1.01
CA TYR A 26 0.02 -6.60 1.90
C TYR A 26 -0.97 -5.47 1.58
N SER A 27 -2.21 -5.83 1.26
CA SER A 27 -3.26 -4.86 1.02
C SER A 27 -4.48 -5.20 1.85
N THR A 28 -5.18 -4.18 2.31
CA THR A 28 -6.36 -4.35 3.15
C THR A 28 -7.37 -3.23 2.92
N GLN A 29 -8.57 -3.46 3.36
CA GLN A 29 -9.63 -2.45 3.37
C GLN A 29 -10.24 -2.40 4.77
N ASP A 30 -10.71 -1.22 5.17
CA ASP A 30 -11.24 -1.03 6.51
C ASP A 30 -12.25 0.12 6.53
N ASP A 31 -13.27 0.00 7.37
CA ASP A 31 -14.24 1.07 7.60
C ASP A 31 -14.47 1.33 9.10
N VAL A 32 -13.59 0.80 9.95
CA VAL A 32 -13.76 0.82 11.41
C VAL A 32 -12.64 1.56 12.14
N LEU A 33 -11.39 1.21 11.86
CA LEU A 33 -10.23 1.64 12.65
C LEU A 33 -9.68 3.02 12.28
N GLY A 34 -9.85 3.42 11.04
CA GLY A 34 -9.47 4.76 10.60
C GLY A 34 -8.05 4.89 10.10
N GLU A 35 -7.80 6.05 9.52
CA GLU A 35 -6.56 6.39 8.80
C GLU A 35 -5.33 6.38 9.71
N GLU A 36 -5.43 7.00 10.88
CA GLU A 36 -4.28 7.12 11.80
C GLU A 36 -3.76 5.77 12.25
N TYR A 37 -4.67 4.82 12.47
CA TYR A 37 -4.31 3.47 12.84
C TYR A 37 -3.43 2.82 11.77
N PHE A 38 -3.86 2.92 10.51
CA PHE A 38 -3.13 2.31 9.40
C PHE A 38 -1.82 3.01 9.07
N ILE A 39 -1.74 4.31 9.33
CA ILE A 39 -0.47 5.03 9.19
C ILE A 39 0.55 4.47 10.19
N ALA A 40 0.15 4.29 11.44
CA ALA A 40 1.03 3.74 12.46
C ALA A 40 1.44 2.30 12.15
N VAL A 41 0.47 1.47 11.77
CA VAL A 41 0.71 0.06 11.46
C VAL A 41 1.60 -0.07 10.21
N GLY A 42 1.33 0.71 9.18
CA GLY A 42 2.10 0.66 7.94
C GLY A 42 3.54 1.03 8.15
N GLU A 43 3.79 2.08 8.91
CA GLU A 43 5.15 2.49 9.22
C GLU A 43 5.93 1.40 9.94
N ARG A 44 5.32 0.77 10.95
CA ARG A 44 5.94 -0.33 11.67
C ARG A 44 6.17 -1.54 10.79
N SER A 45 5.23 -1.81 9.89
CA SER A 45 5.31 -2.96 9.01
C SER A 45 6.50 -2.88 8.05
N ILE A 46 6.74 -1.70 7.46
CA ILE A 46 7.87 -1.56 6.55
C ILE A 46 9.21 -1.48 7.26
N GLU A 47 9.23 -1.10 8.53
CA GLU A 47 10.43 -1.16 9.36
C GLU A 47 10.79 -2.61 9.65
N ALA A 48 9.79 -3.45 9.87
CA ALA A 48 10.00 -4.88 10.14
C ALA A 48 10.33 -5.66 8.87
N ASP A 49 9.85 -5.21 7.71
CA ASP A 49 10.05 -5.91 6.44
C ASP A 49 10.41 -4.91 5.32
N PRO A 50 11.72 -4.74 5.03
CA PRO A 50 12.17 -3.78 4.02
C PRO A 50 11.70 -4.05 2.59
N LEU A 51 11.21 -5.25 2.31
CA LEU A 51 10.69 -5.60 0.98
C LEU A 51 9.18 -5.45 0.89
N LEU A 52 8.53 -4.97 1.94
CA LEU A 52 7.08 -4.89 2.00
C LEU A 52 6.54 -3.62 1.34
N ILE A 53 5.47 -3.80 0.59
CA ILE A 53 4.57 -2.72 0.18
C ILE A 53 3.29 -2.92 0.98
N PHE A 54 2.93 -1.91 1.77
CA PHE A 54 1.73 -1.92 2.60
C PHE A 54 0.71 -0.94 2.01
N ILE A 55 -0.49 -1.42 1.75
CA ILE A 55 -1.56 -0.60 1.17
C ILE A 55 -2.82 -0.78 2.01
N ALA A 56 -3.41 0.33 2.44
CA ALA A 56 -4.69 0.31 3.15
C ALA A 56 -5.68 1.24 2.45
N LEU A 57 -6.86 0.72 2.18
CA LEU A 57 -7.99 1.49 1.68
C LEU A 57 -8.95 1.70 2.85
N VAL A 58 -9.02 2.93 3.34
CA VAL A 58 -9.81 3.27 4.52
C VAL A 58 -11.05 4.02 4.07
N MET A 59 -12.19 3.41 4.31
CA MET A 59 -13.47 3.98 3.90
C MET A 59 -14.08 4.82 5.02
N ASN A 60 -14.65 5.94 4.64
CA ASN A 60 -15.41 6.78 5.57
C ASN A 60 -16.63 7.35 4.83
N ASN A 61 -17.39 8.22 5.50
CA ASN A 61 -18.60 8.78 4.93
C ASN A 61 -18.34 9.66 3.71
N ASN A 62 -17.11 10.16 3.56
CA ASN A 62 -16.75 11.09 2.49
C ASN A 62 -16.05 10.42 1.30
N GLY A 63 -15.74 9.14 1.41
CA GLY A 63 -15.06 8.43 0.33
C GLY A 63 -14.05 7.42 0.85
N ILE A 64 -13.00 7.22 0.06
CA ILE A 64 -11.93 6.28 0.39
C ILE A 64 -10.62 7.05 0.56
N ARG A 65 -9.88 6.75 1.62
CA ARG A 65 -8.51 7.23 1.79
C ARG A 65 -7.56 6.10 1.44
N VAL A 66 -6.51 6.44 0.72
CA VAL A 66 -5.48 5.49 0.30
C VAL A 66 -4.22 5.76 1.10
N ILE A 67 -3.69 4.73 1.75
CA ILE A 67 -2.46 4.83 2.54
C ILE A 67 -1.48 3.79 2.01
N VAL A 68 -0.27 4.24 1.65
CA VAL A 68 0.76 3.37 1.09
C VAL A 68 2.08 3.59 1.82
N PHE A 69 2.70 2.51 2.25
CA PHE A 69 4.06 2.53 2.76
C PHE A 69 4.90 1.53 1.98
N VAL A 70 6.13 1.91 1.66
CA VAL A 70 7.05 1.04 0.92
C VAL A 70 8.35 0.93 1.70
N GLY A 71 8.77 -0.30 1.98
CA GLY A 71 10.00 -0.57 2.71
C GLY A 71 11.25 -0.15 1.94
N SER A 72 12.36 0.02 2.64
CA SER A 72 13.58 0.60 2.08
C SER A 72 14.15 -0.17 0.89
N GLN A 73 14.01 -1.50 0.87
CA GLN A 73 14.46 -2.30 -0.26
C GLN A 73 13.49 -2.24 -1.43
N ALA A 74 12.20 -2.23 -1.15
CA ALA A 74 11.18 -2.13 -2.19
C ALA A 74 11.20 -0.75 -2.88
N GLN A 75 11.64 0.29 -2.18
CA GLN A 75 11.77 1.65 -2.75
C GLN A 75 12.73 1.69 -3.94
N LYS A 76 13.64 0.76 -4.03
CA LYS A 76 14.57 0.69 -5.18
C LYS A 76 13.85 0.36 -6.48
N THR A 77 12.70 -0.27 -6.38
CA THR A 77 11.90 -0.68 -7.54
C THR A 77 10.72 0.26 -7.79
N ILE A 78 10.03 0.67 -6.72
CA ILE A 78 8.80 1.47 -6.85
C ILE A 78 8.62 2.32 -5.60
N GLY A 79 8.13 3.55 -5.77
CA GLY A 79 7.89 4.47 -4.68
C GLY A 79 6.43 4.51 -4.22
N ALA A 80 6.23 4.81 -2.95
CA ALA A 80 4.90 4.83 -2.35
C ALA A 80 4.01 5.90 -2.97
N GLY A 81 4.55 7.08 -3.22
CA GLY A 81 3.77 8.18 -3.80
C GLY A 81 3.22 7.84 -5.17
N ARG A 82 3.99 7.13 -5.97
CA ARG A 82 3.57 6.70 -7.30
C ARG A 82 2.44 5.68 -7.20
N ILE A 83 2.55 4.74 -6.27
CA ILE A 83 1.50 3.74 -6.03
C ILE A 83 0.21 4.44 -5.58
N ALA A 84 0.32 5.36 -4.63
CA ALA A 84 -0.83 6.09 -4.11
C ALA A 84 -1.53 6.89 -5.22
N LYS A 85 -0.75 7.51 -6.09
CA LYS A 85 -1.28 8.27 -7.23
C LYS A 85 -2.07 7.36 -8.16
N GLU A 86 -1.51 6.20 -8.50
CA GLU A 86 -2.14 5.26 -9.42
C GLU A 86 -3.44 4.70 -8.85
N ILE A 87 -3.41 4.28 -7.58
CA ILE A 87 -4.60 3.73 -6.93
C ILE A 87 -5.69 4.81 -6.82
N SER A 88 -5.30 6.01 -6.41
CA SER A 88 -6.26 7.11 -6.26
C SER A 88 -6.91 7.48 -7.60
N ALA A 89 -6.15 7.43 -8.68
CA ALA A 89 -6.69 7.68 -10.03
C ALA A 89 -7.74 6.63 -10.39
N GLN A 90 -7.53 5.39 -10.03
CA GLN A 90 -8.51 4.33 -10.27
C GLN A 90 -9.79 4.53 -9.49
N LEU A 91 -9.71 5.26 -8.38
CA LEU A 91 -10.87 5.58 -7.54
C LEU A 91 -11.50 6.92 -7.89
N GLY A 92 -11.04 7.55 -8.95
CA GLY A 92 -11.57 8.83 -9.39
C GLY A 92 -11.08 10.02 -8.58
N GLY A 93 -9.97 9.87 -7.89
CA GLY A 93 -9.39 10.91 -7.05
C GLY A 93 -7.95 11.20 -7.38
N SER A 94 -7.21 11.67 -6.42
CA SER A 94 -5.80 12.03 -6.60
C SER A 94 -4.98 11.65 -5.36
N GLY A 95 -3.69 11.47 -5.59
CA GLY A 95 -2.77 11.12 -4.51
C GLY A 95 -1.33 11.39 -4.91
N GLY A 96 -0.42 11.14 -4.01
CA GLY A 96 1.01 11.32 -4.19
C GLY A 96 1.76 11.10 -2.90
N GLY A 97 3.02 11.50 -2.88
CA GLY A 97 3.87 11.36 -1.71
C GLY A 97 5.32 11.19 -2.13
N ASN A 98 6.10 10.58 -1.24
CA ASN A 98 7.50 10.28 -1.52
C ASN A 98 7.69 8.78 -1.71
N ASP A 99 8.94 8.31 -1.73
CA ASP A 99 9.23 6.90 -1.97
C ASP A 99 8.79 6.00 -0.81
N ARG A 100 8.82 6.51 0.41
CA ARG A 100 8.50 5.76 1.61
C ARG A 100 7.01 5.75 1.94
N PHE A 101 6.35 6.90 1.80
CA PHE A 101 4.96 7.10 2.21
C PHE A 101 4.18 7.85 1.15
N GLY A 102 3.03 7.30 0.78
CA GLY A 102 2.10 7.95 -0.12
C GLY A 102 0.70 7.91 0.45
N GLN A 103 -0.10 8.88 0.07
CA GLN A 103 -1.50 8.92 0.46
C GLN A 103 -2.32 9.59 -0.61
N GLY A 104 -3.59 9.28 -0.59
CA GLY A 104 -4.50 9.86 -1.55
C GLY A 104 -5.93 9.55 -1.16
N GLY A 105 -6.81 9.63 -2.11
CA GLY A 105 -8.20 9.35 -1.86
C GLY A 105 -9.02 9.36 -3.13
N GLY A 106 -10.24 8.89 -3.01
CA GLY A 106 -11.15 8.84 -4.14
C GLY A 106 -12.57 8.67 -3.64
N LYS A 107 -13.45 8.35 -4.57
CA LYS A 107 -14.86 8.15 -4.28
C LYS A 107 -15.09 6.72 -3.82
N LEU A 108 -16.11 6.52 -2.99
CA LEU A 108 -16.57 5.20 -2.65
C LEU A 108 -17.01 4.46 -3.92
N VAL A 109 -16.55 3.22 -4.06
CA VAL A 109 -16.90 2.39 -5.20
C VAL A 109 -17.54 1.09 -4.69
N ASP A 110 -18.41 0.50 -5.50
CA ASP A 110 -19.14 -0.71 -5.11
C ASP A 110 -18.26 -1.94 -5.09
N SER A 111 -17.13 -1.91 -5.79
CA SER A 111 -16.28 -3.08 -5.99
C SER A 111 -14.88 -2.87 -5.43
N ILE A 112 -14.77 -2.67 -4.11
CA ILE A 112 -13.47 -2.49 -3.46
C ILE A 112 -12.59 -3.73 -3.60
N ASP A 113 -13.17 -4.92 -3.52
CA ASP A 113 -12.42 -6.17 -3.70
C ASP A 113 -11.77 -6.23 -5.07
N LYS A 114 -12.48 -5.76 -6.09
CA LYS A 114 -11.93 -5.69 -7.44
C LYS A 114 -10.79 -4.69 -7.54
N CYS A 115 -10.92 -3.56 -6.84
CA CYS A 115 -9.86 -2.57 -6.77
C CYS A 115 -8.60 -3.15 -6.11
N LEU A 116 -8.75 -3.87 -4.99
CA LEU A 116 -7.63 -4.52 -4.32
C LEU A 116 -6.93 -5.52 -5.23
N LYS A 117 -7.70 -6.27 -6.00
CA LYS A 117 -7.15 -7.22 -6.95
C LYS A 117 -6.37 -6.52 -8.05
N ASN A 118 -6.90 -5.41 -8.56
CA ASN A 118 -6.22 -4.61 -9.58
C ASN A 118 -4.93 -3.99 -9.07
N ILE A 119 -4.86 -3.67 -7.79
CA ILE A 119 -3.66 -3.13 -7.14
C ILE A 119 -2.49 -4.09 -7.30
N GLU A 120 -2.70 -5.37 -7.05
CA GLU A 120 -1.65 -6.37 -7.18
C GLU A 120 -1.09 -6.37 -8.61
N ASP A 121 -1.97 -6.42 -9.60
CA ASP A 121 -1.56 -6.40 -11.00
C ASP A 121 -0.82 -5.12 -11.35
N THR A 122 -1.30 -3.98 -10.85
CA THR A 122 -0.68 -2.69 -11.08
C THR A 122 0.75 -2.68 -10.55
N ILE A 123 0.96 -3.18 -9.33
CA ILE A 123 2.29 -3.21 -8.71
C ILE A 123 3.23 -4.14 -9.47
N ILE A 124 2.75 -5.30 -9.86
CA ILE A 124 3.55 -6.24 -10.65
C ILE A 124 4.00 -5.59 -11.97
N ASN A 125 3.08 -4.93 -12.66
CA ASN A 125 3.39 -4.25 -13.91
C ASN A 125 4.37 -3.11 -13.73
N MET A 126 4.19 -2.29 -12.70
CA MET A 126 5.09 -1.17 -12.41
C MET A 126 6.48 -1.65 -12.05
N SER A 127 6.58 -2.71 -11.25
CA SER A 127 7.86 -3.30 -10.87
C SER A 127 8.60 -3.89 -12.07
N SER A 128 7.87 -4.59 -12.94
CA SER A 128 8.45 -5.18 -14.15
C SER A 128 8.94 -4.13 -15.13
N LYS A 129 8.19 -3.03 -15.28
CA LYS A 129 8.60 -1.92 -16.15
C LYS A 129 9.87 -1.25 -15.64
N ASN A 130 10.01 -1.11 -14.34
CA ASN A 130 11.19 -0.53 -13.74
C ASN A 130 12.42 -1.39 -14.02
N ASP A 131 12.30 -2.70 -13.88
CA ASP A 131 13.38 -3.63 -14.21
C ASP A 131 13.81 -3.49 -15.67
N LYS A 132 12.85 -3.35 -16.57
CA LYS A 132 13.13 -3.18 -17.99
C LYS A 132 13.84 -1.88 -18.30
N LYS A 133 13.54 -0.82 -17.57
CA LYS A 133 14.16 0.50 -17.77
C LYS A 133 15.62 0.53 -17.36
N GLU A 134 16.01 -0.27 -16.39
CA GLU A 134 17.37 -0.33 -15.90
C GLU A 134 18.31 -1.09 -16.84
N LYS A 135 17.74 -1.80 -17.79
CA LYS A 135 18.50 -2.48 -18.81
C LYS A 135 18.73 -1.57 -20.01
#